data_d1ebed02564a8a87f31cb3cf4de631b1
#
_entry.id   d1ebed02564a8a87f31cb3cf4de631b1
#
_cell.length_a   1.000
_cell.length_b   1.000
_cell.length_c   1.000
_cell.angle_alpha   90.00
_cell.angle_beta   90.00
_cell.angle_gamma   90.00
#
_symmetry.space_group_name_H-M   'P 1'
#
loop_
_entity.id
_entity.type
_entity.pdbx_description
1 polymer ?
#
loop_
_entity_poly.entity_id
_entity_poly.type
_entity_poly.pdbx_seq_one_letter_code
_entity_poly.pdbx_strand_id
1 'polypeptide(L)'
;MLELLKHAKSAILRRFNRPLVVLVEKSSMAAELPKKAHENDAGFDVCATSQQWLNEYNCWEYGTGLKLYIPHGYYIEFKPRSSCFKTGMIATSSGVIDEGYHDEVKFHFYEFNETNKLHPYTILKDNNRIGQFIFHPYTNNVFFKLVDKLPADENDRKGGFGSTNK
;
A
#
# COMPACT_ATOMS: atom_id res chain seq x y z
N MET A 1 32.86 -16.61 16.19
CA MET A 1 31.52 -16.06 16.43
C MET A 1 31.41 -14.60 15.96
N LEU A 2 32.34 -13.70 16.31
CA LEU A 2 32.31 -12.28 15.92
C LEU A 2 32.46 -12.05 14.40
N GLU A 3 33.27 -12.83 13.73
CA GLU A 3 33.48 -12.81 12.26
C GLU A 3 32.24 -13.26 11.49
N LEU A 4 31.57 -14.32 11.94
CA LEU A 4 30.29 -14.80 11.38
C LEU A 4 29.19 -13.73 11.47
N LEU A 5 29.12 -13.00 12.59
CA LEU A 5 28.18 -11.90 12.80
C LEU A 5 28.47 -10.71 11.89
N LYS A 6 29.77 -10.39 11.63
CA LYS A 6 30.16 -9.34 10.69
C LYS A 6 29.80 -9.71 9.25
N HIS A 7 30.04 -10.97 8.84
CA HIS A 7 29.67 -11.46 7.51
C HIS A 7 28.14 -11.50 7.33
N ALA A 8 27.38 -11.94 8.32
CA ALA A 8 25.93 -11.92 8.30
C ALA A 8 25.39 -10.46 8.20
N LYS A 9 25.91 -9.52 9.01
CA LYS A 9 25.57 -8.10 8.91
C LYS A 9 25.88 -7.52 7.52
N SER A 10 27.07 -7.84 6.98
CA SER A 10 27.47 -7.38 5.64
C SER A 10 26.58 -7.95 4.54
N ALA A 11 26.19 -9.23 4.63
CA ALA A 11 25.28 -9.87 3.68
C ALA A 11 23.85 -9.29 3.76
N ILE A 12 23.36 -9.02 4.97
CA ILE A 12 22.08 -8.37 5.22
C ILE A 12 22.11 -6.94 4.65
N LEU A 13 23.12 -6.14 4.96
CA LEU A 13 23.27 -4.78 4.44
C LEU A 13 23.39 -4.74 2.91
N ARG A 14 24.10 -5.71 2.29
CA ARG A 14 24.18 -5.83 0.82
C ARG A 14 22.82 -6.18 0.20
N ARG A 15 21.97 -6.94 0.89
CA ARG A 15 20.63 -7.29 0.41
C ARG A 15 19.70 -6.07 0.44
N PHE A 16 19.85 -5.18 1.43
CA PHE A 16 19.09 -3.93 1.54
C PHE A 16 19.63 -2.78 0.65
N ASN A 17 20.88 -2.85 0.18
CA ASN A 17 21.47 -1.82 -0.67
C ASN A 17 21.30 -2.08 -2.18
N ARG A 18 20.67 -3.18 -2.59
CA ARG A 18 20.34 -3.36 -4.01
C ARG A 18 19.04 -2.62 -4.30
N PRO A 19 19.03 -1.75 -5.32
CA PRO A 19 17.79 -1.08 -5.69
C PRO A 19 16.76 -2.11 -6.11
N LEU A 20 15.54 -1.97 -5.58
CA LEU A 20 14.39 -2.73 -6.03
C LEU A 20 13.91 -2.11 -7.34
N VAL A 21 13.95 -2.89 -8.42
CA VAL A 21 13.51 -2.43 -9.74
C VAL A 21 12.11 -2.97 -10.03
N VAL A 22 11.16 -2.06 -10.16
CA VAL A 22 9.77 -2.37 -10.57
C VAL A 22 9.64 -1.98 -12.04
N LEU A 23 9.21 -2.91 -12.90
CA LEU A 23 8.91 -2.57 -14.28
C LEU A 23 7.49 -1.99 -14.36
N VAL A 24 7.33 -0.95 -15.16
CA VAL A 24 6.07 -0.22 -15.28
C VAL A 24 5.67 -0.10 -16.75
N GLU A 25 4.48 -0.58 -17.06
CA GLU A 25 3.81 -0.32 -18.33
C GLU A 25 2.74 0.76 -18.13
N LYS A 26 2.69 1.74 -19.02
CA LYS A 26 1.64 2.76 -19.01
C LYS A 26 0.49 2.35 -19.93
N SER A 27 -0.70 2.21 -19.38
CA SER A 27 -1.96 2.04 -20.14
C SER A 27 -2.61 3.38 -20.53
N SER A 28 -2.10 4.51 -19.98
CA SER A 28 -2.52 5.86 -20.30
C SER A 28 -1.31 6.76 -20.55
N MET A 29 -1.38 7.64 -21.55
CA MET A 29 -0.33 8.64 -21.80
C MET A 29 -0.20 9.65 -20.65
N ALA A 30 -1.29 9.89 -19.93
CA ALA A 30 -1.33 10.78 -18.76
C ALA A 30 -0.71 10.14 -17.50
N ALA A 31 -0.41 8.83 -17.51
CA ALA A 31 0.15 8.15 -16.34
C ALA A 31 1.55 8.68 -16.00
N GLU A 32 1.77 8.92 -14.73
CA GLU A 32 3.05 9.29 -14.17
C GLU A 32 3.65 8.16 -13.36
N LEU A 33 4.98 8.02 -13.39
CA LEU A 33 5.66 7.07 -12.50
C LEU A 33 5.51 7.53 -11.04
N PRO A 34 5.30 6.59 -10.10
CA PRO A 34 5.24 6.91 -8.68
C PRO A 34 6.53 7.62 -8.23
N LYS A 35 6.40 8.67 -7.43
CA LYS A 35 7.52 9.51 -6.99
C LYS A 35 7.46 9.75 -5.48
N LYS A 36 8.61 9.78 -4.83
CA LYS A 36 8.72 10.27 -3.45
C LYS A 36 8.68 11.80 -3.44
N ALA A 37 8.00 12.38 -2.45
CA ALA A 37 8.05 13.82 -2.21
C ALA A 37 9.40 14.22 -1.58
N HIS A 38 9.91 13.39 -0.65
CA HIS A 38 11.23 13.54 -0.04
C HIS A 38 11.98 12.20 -0.09
N GLU A 39 13.30 12.25 -0.17
CA GLU A 39 14.16 11.06 -0.32
C GLU A 39 13.88 9.97 0.73
N ASN A 40 13.64 10.39 1.97
CA ASN A 40 13.42 9.49 3.11
C ASN A 40 11.96 9.07 3.32
N ASP A 41 11.02 9.47 2.44
CA ASP A 41 9.64 9.03 2.54
C ASP A 41 9.53 7.51 2.31
N ALA A 42 8.68 6.84 3.09
CA ALA A 42 8.40 5.42 2.90
C ALA A 42 7.57 5.16 1.65
N GLY A 43 6.66 6.08 1.31
CA GLY A 43 5.70 5.93 0.21
C GLY A 43 6.12 6.67 -1.05
N PHE A 44 5.67 6.14 -2.18
CA PHE A 44 5.77 6.77 -3.50
C PHE A 44 4.39 7.31 -3.87
N ASP A 45 4.25 8.61 -4.02
CA ASP A 45 3.00 9.25 -4.44
C ASP A 45 2.52 8.69 -5.80
N VAL A 46 1.23 8.40 -5.88
CA VAL A 46 0.56 7.86 -7.07
C VAL A 46 -0.55 8.80 -7.51
N CYS A 47 -0.60 9.08 -8.81
CA CYS A 47 -1.58 9.95 -9.43
C CYS A 47 -2.67 9.13 -10.11
N ALA A 48 -3.90 9.65 -10.12
CA ALA A 48 -4.98 9.13 -10.93
C ALA A 48 -4.96 9.75 -12.33
N THR A 49 -5.28 8.95 -13.33
CA THR A 49 -5.49 9.40 -14.73
C THR A 49 -6.96 9.36 -15.15
N SER A 50 -7.77 8.63 -14.39
CA SER A 50 -9.20 8.50 -14.63
C SER A 50 -9.97 8.37 -13.32
N GLN A 51 -11.26 8.69 -13.37
CA GLN A 51 -12.20 8.45 -12.29
C GLN A 51 -13.54 7.99 -12.86
N GLN A 52 -14.20 7.09 -12.13
CA GLN A 52 -15.52 6.58 -12.48
C GLN A 52 -16.34 6.33 -11.22
N TRP A 53 -17.61 6.71 -11.26
CA TRP A 53 -18.56 6.31 -10.21
C TRP A 53 -19.12 4.92 -10.52
N LEU A 54 -19.00 4.01 -9.59
CA LEU A 54 -19.52 2.64 -9.67
C LEU A 54 -20.84 2.54 -8.89
N ASN A 55 -21.96 2.64 -9.60
CA ASN A 55 -23.29 2.61 -8.98
C ASN A 55 -23.55 1.33 -8.18
N GLU A 56 -23.10 0.19 -8.70
CA GLU A 56 -23.29 -1.12 -8.07
C GLU A 56 -22.63 -1.18 -6.68
N TYR A 57 -21.48 -0.54 -6.52
CA TYR A 57 -20.68 -0.58 -5.28
C TYR A 57 -20.79 0.72 -4.46
N ASN A 58 -21.49 1.71 -4.97
CA ASN A 58 -21.63 3.04 -4.36
C ASN A 58 -20.28 3.64 -3.97
N CYS A 59 -19.31 3.61 -4.88
CA CYS A 59 -17.96 4.10 -4.65
C CYS A 59 -17.35 4.73 -5.90
N TRP A 60 -16.30 5.52 -5.70
CA TRP A 60 -15.44 6.03 -6.77
C TRP A 60 -14.31 5.06 -7.08
N GLU A 61 -14.10 4.75 -8.36
CA GLU A 61 -12.91 4.10 -8.87
C GLU A 61 -11.97 5.13 -9.49
N TYR A 62 -10.70 5.06 -9.13
CA TYR A 62 -9.62 5.86 -9.70
C TYR A 62 -8.61 4.95 -10.39
N GLY A 63 -8.42 5.12 -11.69
CA GLY A 63 -7.40 4.43 -12.46
C GLY A 63 -6.08 5.20 -12.44
N THR A 64 -4.96 4.50 -12.30
CA THR A 64 -3.63 5.11 -12.31
C THR A 64 -3.00 5.16 -13.70
N GLY A 65 -3.52 4.38 -14.64
CA GLY A 65 -2.90 4.16 -15.95
C GLY A 65 -1.59 3.38 -15.87
N LEU A 66 -1.33 2.68 -14.76
CA LEU A 66 -0.09 1.92 -14.52
C LEU A 66 -0.38 0.44 -14.34
N LYS A 67 0.38 -0.39 -15.05
CA LYS A 67 0.52 -1.82 -14.79
C LYS A 67 1.92 -2.07 -14.27
N LEU A 68 2.06 -2.94 -13.27
CA LEU A 68 3.30 -3.13 -12.55
C LEU A 68 3.77 -4.58 -12.63
N TYR A 69 5.08 -4.75 -12.82
CA TYR A 69 5.76 -6.01 -12.56
C TYR A 69 6.55 -5.84 -11.26
N ILE A 70 6.01 -6.39 -10.19
CA ILE A 70 6.60 -6.32 -8.85
C ILE A 70 7.61 -7.48 -8.72
N PRO A 71 8.86 -7.21 -8.29
CA PRO A 71 9.86 -8.26 -8.12
C PRO A 71 9.44 -9.30 -7.09
N HIS A 72 9.82 -10.57 -7.35
CA HIS A 72 9.54 -11.69 -6.46
C HIS A 72 9.97 -11.42 -5.00
N GLY A 73 9.09 -11.78 -4.07
CA GLY A 73 9.29 -11.60 -2.64
C GLY A 73 8.86 -10.22 -2.11
N TYR A 74 8.18 -9.43 -2.93
CA TYR A 74 7.63 -8.14 -2.54
C TYR A 74 6.17 -8.01 -2.96
N TYR A 75 5.42 -7.23 -2.19
CA TYR A 75 4.10 -6.73 -2.55
C TYR A 75 4.04 -5.23 -2.31
N ILE A 76 3.05 -4.58 -2.87
CA ILE A 76 2.79 -3.16 -2.64
C ILE A 76 1.53 -3.03 -1.79
N GLU A 77 1.61 -2.21 -0.76
CA GLU A 77 0.46 -1.74 -0.02
C GLU A 77 0.10 -0.32 -0.48
N PHE A 78 -1.15 -0.13 -0.91
CA PHE A 78 -1.68 1.20 -1.18
C PHE A 78 -2.15 1.85 0.12
N LYS A 79 -1.70 3.07 0.36
CA LYS A 79 -2.20 3.92 1.43
C LYS A 79 -2.73 5.23 0.85
N PRO A 80 -3.90 5.71 1.30
CA PRO A 80 -4.34 7.07 0.96
C PRO A 80 -3.35 8.09 1.52
N ARG A 81 -3.29 9.27 0.91
CA ARG A 81 -2.51 10.37 1.47
C ARG A 81 -3.18 10.90 2.75
N SER A 82 -2.36 11.44 3.64
CA SER A 82 -2.86 12.04 4.89
C SER A 82 -3.90 13.16 4.65
N SER A 83 -3.82 13.86 3.52
CA SER A 83 -4.78 14.89 3.15
C SER A 83 -6.11 14.36 2.60
N CYS A 84 -6.21 13.06 2.32
CA CYS A 84 -7.42 12.47 1.73
C CYS A 84 -8.66 12.67 2.61
N PHE A 85 -8.51 12.69 3.94
CA PHE A 85 -9.63 12.95 4.84
C PHE A 85 -10.31 14.30 4.62
N LYS A 86 -9.58 15.29 4.06
CA LYS A 86 -10.14 16.63 3.76
C LYS A 86 -11.11 16.61 2.58
N THR A 87 -11.07 15.57 1.77
CA THR A 87 -11.96 15.40 0.61
C THR A 87 -13.28 14.72 0.99
N GLY A 88 -13.45 14.27 2.22
CA GLY A 88 -14.60 13.46 2.66
C GLY A 88 -14.57 12.03 2.10
N MET A 89 -13.48 11.58 1.49
CA MET A 89 -13.36 10.24 0.94
C MET A 89 -12.54 9.33 1.85
N ILE A 90 -12.99 8.09 1.95
CA ILE A 90 -12.32 7.03 2.69
C ILE A 90 -11.96 5.92 1.71
N ALA A 91 -10.69 5.50 1.70
CA ALA A 91 -10.28 4.34 0.94
C ALA A 91 -11.07 3.09 1.40
N THR A 92 -11.61 2.32 0.46
CA THR A 92 -12.44 1.15 0.75
C THR A 92 -11.69 0.04 1.46
N SER A 93 -10.40 -0.06 1.22
CA SER A 93 -9.49 -0.97 1.93
C SER A 93 -8.05 -0.50 1.72
N SER A 94 -7.14 -0.94 2.58
CA SER A 94 -5.72 -0.93 2.24
C SER A 94 -5.53 -2.00 1.17
N GLY A 95 -5.39 -1.57 -0.09
CA GLY A 95 -5.19 -2.49 -1.20
C GLY A 95 -3.83 -3.16 -1.12
N VAL A 96 -3.82 -4.49 -1.09
CA VAL A 96 -2.61 -5.27 -1.36
C VAL A 96 -2.54 -5.51 -2.87
N ILE A 97 -1.39 -5.20 -3.46
CA ILE A 97 -1.09 -5.46 -4.85
C ILE A 97 0.02 -6.51 -4.88
N ASP A 98 -0.36 -7.71 -5.25
CA ASP A 98 0.53 -8.87 -5.29
C ASP A 98 1.50 -8.81 -6.47
N GLU A 99 2.63 -9.51 -6.37
CA GLU A 99 3.64 -9.58 -7.43
C GLU A 99 3.09 -10.14 -8.76
N GLY A 100 2.03 -10.95 -8.71
CA GLY A 100 1.39 -11.53 -9.89
C GLY A 100 0.27 -10.68 -10.50
N TYR A 101 -0.05 -9.52 -9.93
CA TYR A 101 -1.07 -8.64 -10.47
C TYR A 101 -0.49 -7.73 -11.58
N HIS A 102 -0.89 -7.98 -12.83
CA HIS A 102 -0.35 -7.30 -14.00
C HIS A 102 -1.36 -6.41 -14.75
N ASP A 103 -2.58 -6.28 -14.22
CA ASP A 103 -3.55 -5.33 -14.76
C ASP A 103 -3.34 -3.92 -14.24
N GLU A 104 -4.11 -2.96 -14.78
CA GLU A 104 -4.06 -1.59 -14.32
C GLU A 104 -4.40 -1.48 -12.83
N VAL A 105 -3.53 -0.82 -12.08
CA VAL A 105 -3.78 -0.56 -10.66
C VAL A 105 -4.85 0.50 -10.52
N LYS A 106 -5.92 0.15 -9.81
CA LYS A 106 -7.07 1.00 -9.53
C LYS A 106 -7.36 1.04 -8.04
N PHE A 107 -7.93 2.14 -7.59
CA PHE A 107 -8.28 2.37 -6.19
C PHE A 107 -9.72 2.79 -6.04
N HIS A 108 -10.34 2.36 -4.95
CA HIS A 108 -11.72 2.65 -4.65
C HIS A 108 -11.85 3.49 -3.38
N PHE A 109 -12.75 4.47 -3.40
CA PHE A 109 -13.03 5.35 -2.28
C PHE A 109 -14.52 5.49 -2.09
N TYR A 110 -14.98 5.38 -0.84
CA TYR A 110 -16.31 5.79 -0.44
C TYR A 110 -16.35 7.28 -0.14
N GLU A 111 -17.43 7.93 -0.49
CA GLU A 111 -17.72 9.31 -0.08
C GLU A 111 -18.47 9.28 1.25
N PHE A 112 -17.92 9.93 2.29
CA PHE A 112 -18.46 9.89 3.63
C PHE A 112 -19.44 11.02 3.94
N ASN A 113 -19.40 12.14 3.21
CA ASN A 113 -20.21 13.33 3.46
C ASN A 113 -20.84 13.88 2.19
N GLU A 114 -22.16 13.78 2.08
CA GLU A 114 -22.94 14.45 1.05
C GLU A 114 -22.91 15.99 1.18
N THR A 115 -22.57 16.53 2.34
CA THR A 115 -22.67 17.97 2.65
C THR A 115 -21.40 18.76 2.40
N ASN A 116 -20.24 18.13 2.44
CA ASN A 116 -18.96 18.76 2.05
C ASN A 116 -18.57 18.32 0.65
N LYS A 117 -19.32 18.77 -0.33
CA LYS A 117 -19.03 18.56 -1.78
C LYS A 117 -17.75 19.28 -2.23
N LEU A 118 -16.64 18.92 -1.65
CA LEU A 118 -15.41 18.93 -2.43
C LEU A 118 -15.55 17.77 -3.40
N HIS A 119 -16.18 18.08 -4.53
CA HIS A 119 -16.45 17.15 -5.59
C HIS A 119 -15.18 16.37 -5.90
N PRO A 120 -15.25 15.06 -6.23
CA PRO A 120 -14.12 14.23 -6.66
C PRO A 120 -13.28 14.87 -7.78
N TYR A 121 -13.85 15.80 -8.52
CA TYR A 121 -13.13 16.69 -9.44
C TYR A 121 -11.95 17.43 -8.82
N THR A 122 -11.94 17.65 -7.52
CA THR A 122 -10.86 18.38 -6.84
C THR A 122 -9.59 17.54 -6.78
N ILE A 123 -9.71 16.23 -6.64
CA ILE A 123 -8.55 15.33 -6.62
C ILE A 123 -7.81 15.35 -7.94
N LEU A 124 -8.55 15.34 -9.06
CA LEU A 124 -7.95 15.42 -10.39
C LEU A 124 -7.39 16.82 -10.70
N LYS A 125 -7.90 17.88 -10.04
CA LYS A 125 -7.40 19.25 -10.22
C LYS A 125 -6.15 19.55 -9.40
N ASP A 126 -6.02 18.98 -8.18
CA ASP A 126 -4.93 19.26 -7.25
C ASP A 126 -3.78 18.27 -7.36
N ASN A 127 -3.17 18.15 -8.54
CA ASN A 127 -2.06 17.21 -8.85
C ASN A 127 -2.44 15.73 -8.92
N ASN A 128 -3.72 15.36 -8.95
CA ASN A 128 -4.22 13.98 -9.16
C ASN A 128 -3.66 12.93 -8.20
N ARG A 129 -2.97 13.33 -7.13
CA ARG A 129 -2.34 12.40 -6.19
C ARG A 129 -3.38 11.79 -5.27
N ILE A 130 -3.73 10.53 -5.52
CA ILE A 130 -4.77 9.81 -4.79
C ILE A 130 -4.26 9.04 -3.58
N GLY A 131 -2.98 8.67 -3.58
CA GLY A 131 -2.39 7.87 -2.52
C GLY A 131 -0.91 7.67 -2.72
N GLN A 132 -0.40 6.63 -2.08
CA GLN A 132 1.00 6.25 -2.13
C GLN A 132 1.17 4.74 -2.14
N PHE A 133 2.19 4.25 -2.83
CA PHE A 133 2.64 2.88 -2.80
C PHE A 133 3.71 2.70 -1.73
N ILE A 134 3.56 1.69 -0.87
CA ILE A 134 4.56 1.28 0.10
C ILE A 134 4.98 -0.15 -0.24
N PHE A 135 6.27 -0.40 -0.43
CA PHE A 135 6.79 -1.71 -0.76
C PHE A 135 7.12 -2.49 0.51
N HIS A 136 6.65 -3.73 0.56
CA HIS A 136 6.87 -4.64 1.67
C HIS A 136 7.47 -5.96 1.17
N PRO A 137 8.51 -6.48 1.84
CA PRO A 137 8.93 -7.86 1.62
C PRO A 137 7.94 -8.82 2.27
N TYR A 138 7.78 -10.01 1.70
CA TYR A 138 6.98 -11.09 2.28
C TYR A 138 7.73 -12.42 2.27
N THR A 139 7.20 -13.40 2.98
CA THR A 139 7.74 -14.76 3.00
C THR A 139 6.68 -15.79 2.65
N ASN A 140 7.03 -16.75 1.82
CA ASN A 140 6.19 -17.90 1.48
C ASN A 140 6.39 -19.08 2.45
N ASN A 141 7.34 -18.99 3.39
CA ASN A 141 7.63 -20.04 4.37
C ASN A 141 6.77 -19.89 5.62
N VAL A 142 5.46 -19.74 5.44
CA VAL A 142 4.49 -19.66 6.53
C VAL A 142 3.53 -20.83 6.40
N PHE A 143 3.44 -21.64 7.48
CA PHE A 143 2.53 -22.77 7.55
C PHE A 143 1.64 -22.64 8.79
N PHE A 144 0.33 -22.79 8.57
CA PHE A 144 -0.63 -22.84 9.67
C PHE A 144 -0.79 -24.28 10.15
N LYS A 145 -0.57 -24.49 11.44
CA LYS A 145 -0.78 -25.79 12.09
C LYS A 145 -1.88 -25.66 13.12
N LEU A 146 -2.93 -26.45 12.96
CA LEU A 146 -3.97 -26.55 13.97
C LEU A 146 -3.43 -27.26 15.20
N VAL A 147 -3.70 -26.71 16.37
CA VAL A 147 -3.39 -27.29 17.67
C VAL A 147 -4.61 -27.18 18.56
N ASP A 148 -4.79 -28.12 19.51
CA ASP A 148 -5.91 -28.08 20.46
C ASP A 148 -5.79 -26.94 21.45
N LYS A 149 -4.56 -26.55 21.78
CA LYS A 149 -4.26 -25.46 22.70
C LYS A 149 -2.93 -24.82 22.33
N LEU A 150 -2.85 -23.48 22.40
CA LEU A 150 -1.60 -22.77 22.23
C LEU A 150 -0.63 -23.08 23.37
N PRO A 151 0.69 -23.14 23.11
CA PRO A 151 1.68 -23.25 24.17
C PRO A 151 1.57 -22.06 25.13
N ALA A 152 1.86 -22.31 26.42
CA ALA A 152 1.93 -21.24 27.40
C ALA A 152 3.11 -20.31 27.06
N ASP A 153 2.86 -18.99 27.11
CA ASP A 153 3.89 -17.96 26.93
C ASP A 153 3.91 -17.06 28.15
N GLU A 154 5.11 -16.80 28.67
CA GLU A 154 5.30 -15.89 29.81
C GLU A 154 4.89 -14.46 29.50
N ASN A 155 4.87 -14.09 28.20
CA ASN A 155 4.44 -12.79 27.69
C ASN A 155 2.97 -12.80 27.21
N ASP A 156 2.18 -13.81 27.61
CA ASP A 156 0.77 -13.91 27.18
C ASP A 156 -0.02 -12.67 27.61
N ARG A 157 -0.33 -11.82 26.64
CA ARG A 157 -1.13 -10.60 26.83
C ARG A 157 -2.60 -10.97 26.80
N LYS A 158 -3.19 -11.06 27.99
CA LYS A 158 -4.64 -11.22 28.11
C LYS A 158 -5.35 -9.91 27.77
N GLY A 159 -6.28 -9.99 26.84
CA GLY A 159 -7.15 -8.89 26.48
C GLY A 159 -6.82 -8.24 25.15
N GLY A 160 -7.74 -7.41 24.69
CA GLY A 160 -7.67 -6.61 23.46
C GLY A 160 -8.66 -5.45 23.57
N PHE A 161 -8.76 -4.64 22.50
CA PHE A 161 -9.76 -3.55 22.40
C PHE A 161 -9.78 -2.59 23.61
N GLY A 162 -8.60 -2.16 24.08
CA GLY A 162 -8.49 -1.18 25.17
C GLY A 162 -8.41 -1.76 26.57
N SER A 163 -8.18 -3.08 26.71
CA SER A 163 -8.03 -3.73 28.04
C SER A 163 -6.78 -3.30 28.82
N THR A 164 -5.94 -2.44 28.23
CA THR A 164 -4.67 -1.98 28.83
C THR A 164 -4.84 -0.93 29.93
N ASN A 165 -6.05 -0.39 30.12
CA ASN A 165 -6.35 0.66 31.07
C ASN A 165 -7.32 0.20 32.18
N LYS A 166 -7.23 -1.04 32.62
CA LYS A 166 -7.92 -1.51 33.83
C LYS A 166 -6.93 -1.91 34.89
#